data_3a147d540b81876e7c516e1411d05183
#
_entry.id   3a147d540b81876e7c516e1411d05183
#
_cell.length_a   1.000
_cell.length_b   1.000
_cell.length_c   1.000
_cell.angle_alpha   90.00
_cell.angle_beta   90.00
_cell.angle_gamma   90.00
#
_symmetry.space_group_name_H-M   'P 1'
#
loop_
_entity.id
_entity.type
_entity.pdbx_description
1 polymer ?
#
loop_
_entity_poly.entity_id
_entity_poly.type
_entity_poly.pdbx_seq_one_letter_code
_entity_poly.pdbx_strand_id
1 'polypeptide(L)'
;MIDTDDGLPAPPPEVFCLIPAIRVRYEPGYILITLAGEVDAATVASLSERLFGLAVSGRPMVADLDQVSFIDAAGLGVLAGAARRASMHGASLYAVCARRQTRRLFRMTKLDRVIPLAGTIAEALQLALGPDTAIAAV
;
A
#
# COMPACT_ATOMS: atom_id res chain seq x y z
N MET A 1 3.48 -2.32 22.60
CA MET A 1 3.49 -2.40 22.00
C MET A 1 3.50 -2.20 21.00
N ILE A 2 3.35 -2.31 20.63
CA ILE A 2 3.41 -2.51 19.79
C ILE A 2 3.83 -1.93 18.85
N ASP A 3 4.26 -1.95 18.41
CA ASP A 3 4.59 -1.59 17.65
C ASP A 3 4.65 -1.67 16.83
N THR A 4 4.74 -1.78 16.25
CA THR A 4 4.75 -1.97 15.46
C THR A 4 5.05 -2.32 14.76
N ASP A 5 5.68 -2.30 14.59
CA ASP A 5 5.41 -2.88 13.96
C ASP A 5 4.90 -3.54 14.55
N ASP A 6 4.62 -3.18 14.98
CA ASP A 6 4.17 -3.37 15.60
C ASP A 6 4.16 -4.07 16.46
N GLY A 7 4.59 -4.31 16.70
CA GLY A 7 4.57 -5.15 17.88
C GLY A 7 3.85 -6.44 17.77
N LEU A 8 3.34 -6.73 16.63
CA LEU A 8 2.60 -7.96 16.43
C LEU A 8 3.55 -9.12 16.16
N PRO A 9 3.33 -10.27 16.76
CA PRO A 9 4.14 -11.44 16.42
C PRO A 9 3.88 -11.90 15.00
N ALA A 10 4.86 -12.55 14.42
CA ALA A 10 4.69 -13.11 13.09
C ALA A 10 3.62 -14.19 13.12
N PRO A 11 2.75 -14.26 12.10
CA PRO A 11 1.76 -15.34 12.07
C PRO A 11 2.43 -16.69 11.85
N PRO A 12 1.77 -17.80 12.24
CA PRO A 12 2.31 -19.11 11.92
C PRO A 12 2.47 -19.30 10.42
N PRO A 13 3.44 -20.11 9.97
CA PRO A 13 3.67 -20.28 8.54
C PRO A 13 2.45 -20.73 7.76
N GLU A 14 1.64 -21.60 8.33
CA GLU A 14 0.47 -22.13 7.64
C GLU A 14 -0.58 -21.03 7.44
N VAL A 15 -0.66 -20.06 8.36
CA VAL A 15 -1.56 -18.92 8.22
C VAL A 15 -0.96 -17.89 7.29
N PHE A 16 0.34 -17.69 7.38
CA PHE A 16 1.03 -16.71 6.58
C PHE A 16 0.87 -16.99 5.08
N CYS A 17 0.77 -18.27 4.70
CA CYS A 17 0.59 -18.62 3.30
C CYS A 17 -0.78 -18.28 2.76
N LEU A 18 -1.77 -18.09 3.62
CA LEU A 18 -3.16 -17.89 3.22
C LEU A 18 -3.56 -16.42 3.14
N ILE A 19 -2.83 -15.53 3.81
CA ILE A 19 -3.16 -14.11 3.81
C ILE A 19 -1.90 -13.30 3.52
N PRO A 20 -2.06 -12.15 2.86
CA PRO A 20 -0.89 -11.31 2.60
C PRO A 20 -0.34 -10.78 3.90
N ALA A 21 0.96 -10.67 3.99
CA ALA A 21 1.59 -9.98 5.10
C ALA A 21 1.38 -8.48 4.88
N ILE A 22 0.90 -7.80 5.92
CA ILE A 22 0.72 -6.36 5.87
C ILE A 22 1.44 -5.75 7.07
N ARG A 23 2.26 -4.77 6.81
CA ARG A 23 2.99 -4.06 7.84
C ARG A 23 2.68 -2.59 7.70
N VAL A 24 2.32 -1.95 8.80
CA VAL A 24 1.92 -0.55 8.80
C VAL A 24 2.87 0.24 9.69
N ARG A 25 3.40 1.33 9.16
CA ARG A 25 4.23 2.25 9.94
C ARG A 25 3.64 3.63 9.83
N TYR A 26 3.42 4.25 10.98
CA TYR A 26 2.92 5.63 11.05
C TYR A 26 4.13 6.55 11.14
N GLU A 27 4.38 7.27 10.06
CA GLU A 27 5.51 8.17 9.97
C GLU A 27 5.03 9.62 10.04
N PRO A 28 5.92 10.58 10.32
CA PRO A 28 5.51 11.98 10.29
C PRO A 28 5.00 12.34 8.89
N GLY A 29 3.73 12.68 8.82
CA GLY A 29 3.13 13.15 7.59
C GLY A 29 2.57 12.10 6.65
N TYR A 30 2.80 10.80 6.90
CA TYR A 30 2.29 9.77 6.00
C TYR A 30 2.23 8.42 6.71
N ILE A 31 1.57 7.46 6.05
CA ILE A 31 1.49 6.08 6.51
C ILE A 31 2.19 5.21 5.47
N LEU A 32 3.15 4.41 5.90
CA LEU A 32 3.82 3.47 5.02
C LEU A 32 3.23 2.08 5.22
N ILE A 33 2.73 1.48 4.15
CA ILE A 33 2.11 0.17 4.18
C ILE A 33 2.94 -0.76 3.30
N THR A 34 3.47 -1.83 3.88
CA THR A 34 4.23 -2.81 3.13
C THR A 34 3.38 -4.05 2.97
N LEU A 35 3.15 -4.47 1.74
CA LEU A 35 2.40 -5.67 1.44
C LEU A 35 3.35 -6.73 0.90
N ALA A 36 3.10 -7.98 1.26
CA ALA A 36 3.90 -9.11 0.77
C ALA A 36 2.99 -10.29 0.53
N GLY A 37 3.36 -11.12 -0.44
CA GLY A 37 2.62 -12.33 -0.75
C GLY A 37 1.59 -12.10 -1.84
N GLU A 38 0.55 -12.91 -1.82
CA GLU A 38 -0.47 -12.88 -2.87
C GLU A 38 -1.64 -12.01 -2.47
N VAL A 39 -2.04 -11.14 -3.36
CA VAL A 39 -3.17 -10.23 -3.16
C VAL A 39 -4.24 -10.60 -4.18
N ASP A 40 -5.14 -11.49 -3.81
CA ASP A 40 -6.10 -12.10 -4.72
C ASP A 40 -7.46 -12.25 -4.05
N ALA A 41 -8.38 -12.89 -4.76
CA ALA A 41 -9.75 -13.06 -4.29
C ALA A 41 -9.81 -13.77 -2.93
N ALA A 42 -8.85 -14.65 -2.63
CA ALA A 42 -8.84 -15.39 -1.38
C ALA A 42 -8.40 -14.53 -0.19
N THR A 43 -7.70 -13.43 -0.45
CA THR A 43 -7.10 -12.63 0.63
C THR A 43 -7.67 -11.22 0.74
N VAL A 44 -8.52 -10.82 -0.22
CA VAL A 44 -8.95 -9.41 -0.27
C VAL A 44 -9.80 -8.98 0.91
N ALA A 45 -10.54 -9.90 1.52
CA ALA A 45 -11.44 -9.50 2.61
C ALA A 45 -10.67 -8.90 3.78
N SER A 46 -9.62 -9.59 4.24
CA SER A 46 -8.83 -9.07 5.37
C SER A 46 -8.00 -7.87 4.97
N LEU A 47 -7.50 -7.86 3.72
CA LEU A 47 -6.71 -6.74 3.24
C LEU A 47 -7.55 -5.48 3.13
N SER A 48 -8.77 -5.59 2.57
CA SER A 48 -9.62 -4.42 2.40
C SER A 48 -9.99 -3.80 3.74
N GLU A 49 -10.29 -4.63 4.72
CA GLU A 49 -10.63 -4.15 6.05
C GLU A 49 -9.51 -3.28 6.63
N ARG A 50 -8.27 -3.74 6.51
CA ARG A 50 -7.13 -3.00 7.02
C ARG A 50 -6.88 -1.73 6.22
N LEU A 51 -6.87 -1.83 4.91
CA LEU A 51 -6.57 -0.66 4.06
C LEU A 51 -7.66 0.39 4.14
N PHE A 52 -8.92 -0.02 4.15
CA PHE A 52 -10.01 0.95 4.22
C PHE A 52 -10.01 1.68 5.56
N GLY A 53 -9.67 0.97 6.64
CA GLY A 53 -9.56 1.61 7.94
C GLY A 53 -8.46 2.66 7.97
N LEU A 54 -7.34 2.40 7.31
CA LEU A 54 -6.25 3.37 7.24
C LEU A 54 -6.61 4.55 6.34
N ALA A 55 -7.37 4.30 5.29
CA ALA A 55 -7.69 5.35 4.31
C ALA A 55 -8.53 6.48 4.89
N VAL A 56 -9.32 6.20 5.92
CA VAL A 56 -10.17 7.25 6.51
C VAL A 56 -9.39 8.18 7.44
N SER A 57 -8.11 7.91 7.67
CA SER A 57 -7.30 8.75 8.55
C SER A 57 -7.03 10.14 7.99
N GLY A 58 -7.16 10.31 6.68
CA GLY A 58 -6.84 11.60 6.03
C GLY A 58 -5.37 11.83 5.82
N ARG A 59 -4.53 10.85 6.10
CA ARG A 59 -3.07 10.96 5.92
C ARG A 59 -2.68 10.34 4.59
N PRO A 60 -1.69 10.92 3.89
CA PRO A 60 -1.16 10.29 2.69
C PRO A 60 -0.67 8.87 2.98
N MET A 61 -0.95 7.96 2.08
CA MET A 61 -0.59 6.57 2.23
C MET A 61 0.35 6.16 1.11
N VAL A 62 1.41 5.43 1.48
CA VAL A 62 2.36 4.87 0.52
C VAL A 62 2.32 3.36 0.68
N ALA A 63 1.93 2.67 -0.37
CA ALA A 63 1.86 1.21 -0.36
C ALA A 63 3.05 0.65 -1.13
N ASP A 64 3.93 -0.04 -0.42
CA ASP A 64 5.08 -0.69 -1.02
C ASP A 64 4.66 -2.09 -1.48
N LEU A 65 4.68 -2.30 -2.79
CA LEU A 65 4.23 -3.54 -3.40
C LEU A 65 5.38 -4.40 -3.93
N ASP A 66 6.62 -4.04 -3.63
CA ASP A 66 7.76 -4.77 -4.19
C ASP A 66 7.84 -6.21 -3.73
N GLN A 67 7.23 -6.54 -2.60
CA GLN A 67 7.22 -7.91 -2.10
C GLN A 67 5.93 -8.67 -2.39
N VAL A 68 5.05 -8.07 -3.18
CA VAL A 68 3.84 -8.74 -3.63
C VAL A 68 4.22 -9.66 -4.78
N SER A 69 3.96 -10.97 -4.60
CA SER A 69 4.32 -11.97 -5.60
C SER A 69 3.25 -12.12 -6.68
N PHE A 70 2.02 -11.76 -6.36
CA PHE A 70 0.91 -11.91 -7.29
C PHE A 70 -0.22 -10.96 -6.88
N ILE A 71 -0.84 -10.33 -7.88
CA ILE A 71 -2.01 -9.50 -7.64
C ILE A 71 -2.96 -9.69 -8.82
N ASP A 72 -4.23 -9.90 -8.53
CA ASP A 72 -5.25 -10.06 -9.56
C ASP A 72 -6.23 -8.88 -9.54
N ALA A 73 -7.30 -9.00 -10.33
CA ALA A 73 -8.29 -7.93 -10.45
C ALA A 73 -8.94 -7.60 -9.11
N ALA A 74 -9.17 -8.62 -8.27
CA ALA A 74 -9.75 -8.37 -6.95
C ALA A 74 -8.81 -7.57 -6.07
N GLY A 75 -7.51 -7.89 -6.11
CA GLY A 75 -6.51 -7.14 -5.37
C GLY A 75 -6.39 -5.71 -5.86
N LEU A 76 -6.38 -5.52 -7.18
CA LEU A 76 -6.35 -4.17 -7.74
C LEU A 76 -7.58 -3.38 -7.31
N GLY A 77 -8.74 -4.05 -7.24
CA GLY A 77 -9.98 -3.41 -6.81
C GLY A 77 -9.90 -2.91 -5.38
N VAL A 78 -9.24 -3.66 -4.50
CA VAL A 78 -9.06 -3.22 -3.12
C VAL A 78 -8.18 -1.97 -3.06
N LEU A 79 -7.10 -1.95 -3.83
CA LEU A 79 -6.25 -0.76 -3.87
C LEU A 79 -7.01 0.45 -4.41
N ALA A 80 -7.80 0.26 -5.46
CA ALA A 80 -8.62 1.34 -6.01
C ALA A 80 -9.63 1.85 -4.98
N GLY A 81 -10.25 0.93 -4.24
CA GLY A 81 -11.20 1.29 -3.20
C GLY A 81 -10.56 2.08 -2.08
N ALA A 82 -9.34 1.69 -1.69
CA ALA A 82 -8.59 2.42 -0.66
C ALA A 82 -8.23 3.82 -1.15
N ALA A 83 -7.81 3.94 -2.40
CA ALA A 83 -7.46 5.24 -2.97
C ALA A 83 -8.67 6.18 -2.99
N ARG A 84 -9.85 5.65 -3.36
CA ARG A 84 -11.05 6.45 -3.38
C ARG A 84 -11.42 6.93 -1.98
N ARG A 85 -11.33 6.05 -1.00
CA ARG A 85 -11.65 6.44 0.38
C ARG A 85 -10.66 7.46 0.91
N ALA A 86 -9.37 7.31 0.60
CA ALA A 86 -8.39 8.30 1.00
C ALA A 86 -8.73 9.67 0.39
N SER A 87 -9.10 9.68 -0.88
CA SER A 87 -9.46 10.92 -1.56
C SER A 87 -10.65 11.60 -0.90
N MET A 88 -11.63 10.82 -0.44
CA MET A 88 -12.78 11.37 0.25
C MET A 88 -12.42 12.01 1.60
N HIS A 89 -11.26 11.69 2.13
CA HIS A 89 -10.77 12.24 3.39
C HIS A 89 -9.58 13.19 3.17
N GLY A 90 -9.43 13.69 1.95
CA GLY A 90 -8.44 14.71 1.65
C GLY A 90 -7.02 14.19 1.46
N ALA A 91 -6.86 12.90 1.25
CA ALA A 91 -5.54 12.30 1.10
C ALA A 91 -5.45 11.49 -0.18
N SER A 92 -4.30 10.90 -0.43
CA SER A 92 -4.04 10.11 -1.62
C SER A 92 -3.30 8.84 -1.25
N LEU A 93 -3.40 7.85 -2.11
CA LEU A 93 -2.64 6.62 -2.01
C LEU A 93 -1.64 6.58 -3.16
N TYR A 94 -0.39 6.30 -2.83
CA TYR A 94 0.70 6.16 -3.78
C TYR A 94 1.22 4.74 -3.69
N ALA A 95 1.71 4.18 -4.79
CA ALA A 95 2.23 2.82 -4.79
C ALA A 95 3.69 2.82 -5.19
N VAL A 96 4.46 1.96 -4.54
CA VAL A 96 5.87 1.75 -4.87
C VAL A 96 5.99 0.37 -5.48
N CYS A 97 6.47 0.30 -6.70
CA CYS A 97 6.70 -0.98 -7.34
C CYS A 97 7.68 -0.83 -8.50
N ALA A 98 8.76 -1.58 -8.45
CA ALA A 98 9.73 -1.62 -9.53
C ALA A 98 9.45 -2.76 -10.50
N ARG A 99 8.60 -3.69 -10.14
CA ARG A 99 8.32 -4.87 -10.96
C ARG A 99 7.56 -4.48 -12.21
N ARG A 100 8.12 -4.84 -13.36
CA ARG A 100 7.53 -4.47 -14.65
C ARG A 100 6.11 -5.03 -14.80
N GLN A 101 5.91 -6.24 -14.36
CA GLN A 101 4.63 -6.93 -14.51
C GLN A 101 3.52 -6.22 -13.76
N THR A 102 3.79 -5.81 -12.53
CA THR A 102 2.81 -5.10 -11.71
C THR A 102 2.56 -3.71 -12.28
N ARG A 103 3.61 -3.02 -12.70
CA ARG A 103 3.46 -1.71 -13.32
C ARG A 103 2.61 -1.79 -14.60
N ARG A 104 2.80 -2.87 -15.36
CA ARG A 104 2.01 -3.08 -16.56
C ARG A 104 0.53 -3.26 -16.24
N LEU A 105 0.23 -4.02 -15.19
CA LEU A 105 -1.17 -4.20 -14.75
C LEU A 105 -1.80 -2.88 -14.38
N PHE A 106 -1.09 -2.04 -13.65
CA PHE A 106 -1.61 -0.72 -13.30
C PHE A 106 -1.91 0.11 -14.53
N ARG A 107 -1.02 0.06 -15.52
CA ARG A 107 -1.25 0.82 -16.77
C ARG A 107 -2.42 0.26 -17.55
N MET A 108 -2.51 -1.05 -17.69
CA MET A 108 -3.56 -1.68 -18.48
C MET A 108 -4.95 -1.44 -17.90
N THR A 109 -5.04 -1.37 -16.59
CA THR A 109 -6.30 -1.12 -15.90
C THR A 109 -6.53 0.37 -15.65
N LYS A 110 -5.58 1.22 -16.03
CA LYS A 110 -5.60 2.66 -15.81
C LYS A 110 -5.62 3.02 -14.33
N LEU A 111 -5.22 2.08 -13.49
CA LEU A 111 -5.16 2.32 -12.05
C LEU A 111 -4.06 3.32 -11.71
N ASP A 112 -3.04 3.43 -12.56
CA ASP A 112 -1.97 4.40 -12.35
C ASP A 112 -2.46 5.84 -12.45
N ARG A 113 -3.65 6.06 -12.97
CA ARG A 113 -4.25 7.40 -12.97
C ARG A 113 -4.83 7.77 -11.61
N VAL A 114 -5.16 6.76 -10.81
CA VAL A 114 -5.76 6.95 -9.48
C VAL A 114 -4.72 6.78 -8.39
N ILE A 115 -3.79 5.84 -8.60
CA ILE A 115 -2.72 5.54 -7.67
C ILE A 115 -1.41 5.77 -8.41
N PRO A 116 -0.76 6.93 -8.22
CA PRO A 116 0.51 7.17 -8.89
C PRO A 116 1.55 6.14 -8.48
N LEU A 117 2.30 5.66 -9.46
CA LEU A 117 3.34 4.68 -9.25
C LEU A 117 4.70 5.34 -9.11
N ALA A 118 5.49 4.84 -8.18
CA ALA A 118 6.88 5.24 -8.03
C ALA A 118 7.74 4.01 -8.01
N GLY A 119 9.00 4.16 -8.39
CA GLY A 119 9.94 3.04 -8.38
C GLY A 119 10.54 2.81 -7.01
N THR A 120 10.57 3.83 -6.16
CA THR A 120 11.15 3.76 -4.82
C THR A 120 10.27 4.50 -3.85
N ILE A 121 10.49 4.21 -2.55
CA ILE A 121 9.76 4.91 -1.50
C ILE A 121 10.09 6.40 -1.53
N ALA A 122 11.36 6.75 -1.79
CA ALA A 122 11.75 8.16 -1.86
C ALA A 122 10.98 8.90 -2.95
N GLU A 123 10.80 8.30 -4.12
CA GLU A 123 10.01 8.91 -5.18
C GLU A 123 8.56 9.10 -4.76
N ALA A 124 8.00 8.09 -4.10
CA ALA A 124 6.62 8.18 -3.65
C ALA A 124 6.44 9.31 -2.64
N LEU A 125 7.41 9.49 -1.76
CA LEU A 125 7.36 10.57 -0.78
C LEU A 125 7.45 11.94 -1.43
N GLN A 126 8.23 12.06 -2.50
CA GLN A 126 8.26 13.31 -3.25
C GLN A 126 6.90 13.63 -3.83
N LEU A 127 6.21 12.63 -4.36
CA LEU A 127 4.86 12.83 -4.89
C LEU A 127 3.87 13.20 -3.79
N ALA A 128 4.00 12.56 -2.64
CA ALA A 128 3.02 12.72 -1.57
C ALA A 128 3.25 13.99 -0.75
N LEU A 129 4.50 14.33 -0.47
CA LEU A 129 4.83 15.38 0.50
C LEU A 129 5.59 16.55 -0.09
N GLY A 130 6.05 16.41 -1.33
CA GLY A 130 6.86 17.43 -1.96
C GLY A 130 8.34 17.18 -1.75
N PRO A 131 9.19 17.79 -2.60
CA PRO A 131 10.62 17.45 -2.62
C PRO A 131 11.35 17.76 -1.31
N ASP A 132 11.05 18.89 -0.70
CA ASP A 132 11.78 19.28 0.52
C ASP A 132 11.49 18.33 1.66
N THR A 133 10.23 17.95 1.81
CA THR A 133 9.82 17.04 2.88
C THR A 133 10.41 15.65 2.66
N ALA A 134 10.42 15.19 1.41
CA ALA A 134 10.98 13.88 1.09
C ALA A 134 12.48 13.83 1.39
N ILE A 135 13.19 14.90 1.07
CA ILE A 135 14.63 14.99 1.35
C ILE A 135 14.86 14.95 2.85
N ALA A 136 14.08 15.68 3.61
CA ALA A 136 14.21 15.71 5.06
C ALA A 136 13.90 14.36 5.69
N ALA A 137 13.02 13.57 5.08
CA ALA A 137 12.65 12.27 5.60
C ALA A 137 13.71 11.20 5.36
N VAL A 138 14.62 11.45 4.44
CA VAL A 138 15.71 10.53 4.16
C VAL A 138 16.87 10.80 5.11
#